data_a1dacb6e07536ef4ed78bad3aa61d052
#
_entry.id   a1dacb6e07536ef4ed78bad3aa61d052
#
_cell.length_a   1.000
_cell.length_b   1.000
_cell.length_c   1.000
_cell.angle_alpha   90.00
_cell.angle_beta   90.00
_cell.angle_gamma   90.00
#
_symmetry.space_group_name_H-M   'P 1'
#
loop_
_entity.id
_entity.type
_entity.pdbx_description
1 polymer ?
#
loop_
_entity_poly.entity_id
_entity_poly.type
_entity_poly.pdbx_seq_one_letter_code
_entity_poly.pdbx_strand_id
1 'polypeptide(L)'
;MKWNSKALVCAILSSAAIILPQMASAGQASQITDKVTSSYAKTKYPLVFAHGMGGWIRAGFDELGVDYWYQILPDLARNGANVWATRVTPFNSSEVRGEQLMQQVDEILALTGAKKVNLLGHSHGGHSIAYVSNIAPTKVASSTAISSPLKGSKVADYIIAAEGTTLEGPLVSVVNFASKMLVWAQGLDPNSFPHDSLGAGK
;
A
#
# COMPACT_ATOMS: atom_id res chain seq x y z
N MET A 1 55.57 -38.06 -32.64
CA MET A 1 54.95 -37.47 -31.45
C MET A 1 53.82 -36.51 -31.90
N LYS A 2 52.57 -36.95 -31.76
CA LYS A 2 51.39 -36.18 -32.19
C LYS A 2 50.85 -35.39 -31.00
N TRP A 3 50.83 -34.07 -31.07
CA TRP A 3 50.20 -33.22 -30.08
C TRP A 3 48.77 -32.88 -30.53
N ASN A 4 47.79 -33.35 -29.76
CA ASN A 4 46.40 -33.00 -29.92
C ASN A 4 46.12 -31.74 -29.10
N SER A 5 45.94 -30.63 -29.77
CA SER A 5 45.43 -29.39 -29.19
C SER A 5 43.89 -29.42 -29.16
N LYS A 6 43.31 -29.77 -28.04
CA LYS A 6 41.88 -29.54 -27.79
C LYS A 6 41.71 -28.07 -27.42
N ALA A 7 41.18 -27.29 -28.31
CA ALA A 7 40.78 -25.93 -28.06
C ALA A 7 39.59 -25.93 -27.07
N LEU A 8 39.82 -25.35 -25.89
CA LEU A 8 38.81 -25.12 -24.88
C LEU A 8 38.03 -23.84 -25.30
N VAL A 9 36.83 -24.02 -25.85
CA VAL A 9 35.92 -22.89 -26.11
C VAL A 9 35.23 -22.58 -24.80
N CYS A 10 35.71 -21.55 -24.08
CA CYS A 10 34.96 -20.93 -22.99
C CYS A 10 33.83 -20.10 -23.56
N ALA A 11 32.62 -20.64 -23.53
CA ALA A 11 31.41 -19.87 -23.76
C ALA A 11 31.15 -18.96 -22.54
N ILE A 12 31.46 -17.69 -22.69
CA ILE A 12 31.07 -16.65 -21.72
C ILE A 12 29.55 -16.41 -21.91
N LEU A 13 28.75 -17.08 -21.10
CA LEU A 13 27.35 -16.73 -20.96
C LEU A 13 27.27 -15.41 -20.17
N SER A 14 27.24 -14.30 -20.87
CA SER A 14 26.85 -13.01 -20.31
C SER A 14 25.36 -13.06 -19.96
N SER A 15 25.07 -13.43 -18.73
CA SER A 15 23.77 -13.25 -18.10
C SER A 15 23.54 -11.74 -17.98
N ALA A 16 22.85 -11.15 -18.95
CA ALA A 16 22.26 -9.84 -18.80
C ALA A 16 21.20 -9.98 -17.70
N ALA A 17 21.56 -9.61 -16.47
CA ALA A 17 20.58 -9.41 -15.41
C ALA A 17 19.64 -8.31 -15.88
N ILE A 18 18.43 -8.67 -16.28
CA ILE A 18 17.35 -7.73 -16.47
C ILE A 18 17.07 -7.16 -15.07
N ILE A 19 17.61 -5.98 -14.80
CA ILE A 19 17.23 -5.19 -13.62
C ILE A 19 15.79 -4.74 -13.89
N LEU A 20 14.84 -5.60 -13.50
CA LEU A 20 13.46 -5.14 -13.34
C LEU A 20 13.51 -4.05 -12.25
N PRO A 21 12.89 -2.87 -12.48
CA PRO A 21 12.75 -1.92 -11.42
C PRO A 21 12.11 -2.64 -10.23
N GLN A 22 12.82 -2.69 -9.10
CA GLN A 22 12.25 -3.17 -7.85
C GLN A 22 11.11 -2.21 -7.52
N MET A 23 9.90 -2.60 -7.92
CA MET A 23 8.70 -1.98 -7.39
C MET A 23 8.79 -2.11 -5.88
N ALA A 24 8.84 -1.00 -5.19
CA ALA A 24 8.90 -1.00 -3.74
C ALA A 24 7.76 -1.89 -3.24
N SER A 25 8.13 -2.99 -2.60
CA SER A 25 7.16 -3.97 -2.11
C SER A 25 6.25 -3.25 -1.11
N ALA A 26 5.03 -2.98 -1.52
CA ALA A 26 3.97 -2.71 -0.58
C ALA A 26 3.91 -3.90 0.38
N GLY A 27 3.66 -3.65 1.66
CA GLY A 27 3.44 -4.75 2.61
C GLY A 27 2.30 -5.65 2.11
N GLN A 28 2.26 -6.88 2.57
CA GLN A 28 1.19 -7.80 2.22
C GLN A 28 -0.15 -7.35 2.80
N ALA A 29 -1.24 -7.64 2.10
CA ALA A 29 -2.58 -7.50 2.64
C ALA A 29 -2.78 -8.44 3.85
N SER A 30 -3.45 -7.96 4.88
CA SER A 30 -3.72 -8.75 6.08
C SER A 30 -5.21 -9.06 6.18
N GLN A 31 -5.56 -10.34 6.19
CA GLN A 31 -6.92 -10.76 6.50
C GLN A 31 -7.19 -10.59 7.99
N ILE A 32 -8.28 -9.92 8.32
CA ILE A 32 -8.73 -9.79 9.71
C ILE A 32 -9.78 -10.87 9.97
N THR A 33 -9.52 -11.71 10.95
CA THR A 33 -10.39 -12.84 11.32
C THR A 33 -10.83 -12.73 12.76
N ASP A 34 -12.06 -13.14 13.03
CA ASP A 34 -12.61 -13.28 14.39
C ASP A 34 -13.59 -14.46 14.43
N LYS A 35 -13.99 -14.90 15.62
CA LYS A 35 -15.03 -15.90 15.77
C LYS A 35 -16.38 -15.34 15.29
N VAL A 36 -16.88 -15.89 14.20
CA VAL A 36 -18.14 -15.43 13.59
C VAL A 36 -19.31 -15.73 14.52
N THR A 37 -20.05 -14.68 14.89
CA THR A 37 -21.23 -14.76 15.76
C THR A 37 -22.53 -14.41 15.05
N SER A 38 -22.43 -13.75 13.87
CA SER A 38 -23.58 -13.41 13.04
C SER A 38 -23.20 -13.34 11.57
N SER A 39 -24.17 -13.09 10.69
CA SER A 39 -23.95 -12.84 9.26
C SER A 39 -24.35 -11.43 8.83
N TYR A 40 -24.51 -10.52 9.78
CA TYR A 40 -25.03 -9.17 9.55
C TYR A 40 -24.17 -8.37 8.56
N ALA A 41 -22.85 -8.49 8.63
CA ALA A 41 -21.91 -7.77 7.77
C ALA A 41 -21.44 -8.58 6.55
N LYS A 42 -22.03 -9.77 6.30
CA LYS A 42 -21.65 -10.63 5.18
C LYS A 42 -21.93 -9.95 3.85
N THR A 43 -20.91 -9.85 3.00
CA THR A 43 -21.00 -9.32 1.65
C THR A 43 -20.64 -10.39 0.61
N LYS A 44 -21.07 -10.17 -0.65
CA LYS A 44 -20.74 -11.08 -1.76
C LYS A 44 -19.25 -11.10 -2.06
N TYR A 45 -18.58 -9.97 -1.92
CA TYR A 45 -17.16 -9.77 -2.23
C TYR A 45 -16.41 -9.30 -1.00
N PRO A 46 -15.10 -9.58 -0.89
CA PRO A 46 -14.27 -9.11 0.21
C PRO A 46 -14.37 -7.59 0.40
N LEU A 47 -14.33 -7.14 1.64
CA LEU A 47 -14.17 -5.74 2.04
C LEU A 47 -12.68 -5.44 2.19
N VAL A 48 -12.16 -4.50 1.42
CA VAL A 48 -10.75 -4.13 1.38
C VAL A 48 -10.58 -2.69 1.85
N PHE A 49 -9.86 -2.50 2.94
CA PHE A 49 -9.70 -1.23 3.61
C PHE A 49 -8.34 -0.61 3.33
N ALA A 50 -8.33 0.61 2.80
CA ALA A 50 -7.14 1.40 2.50
C ALA A 50 -7.02 2.59 3.46
N HIS A 51 -5.93 2.63 4.23
CA HIS A 51 -5.64 3.70 5.19
C HIS A 51 -5.27 5.03 4.51
N GLY A 52 -5.38 6.12 5.27
CA GLY A 52 -5.02 7.47 4.83
C GLY A 52 -3.52 7.75 4.83
N MET A 53 -3.18 9.03 4.65
CA MET A 53 -1.80 9.52 4.79
C MET A 53 -1.32 9.29 6.22
N GLY A 54 -0.06 8.89 6.38
CA GLY A 54 0.50 8.55 7.69
C GLY A 54 -0.14 7.31 8.33
N GLY A 55 -0.94 6.53 7.61
CA GLY A 55 -1.65 5.38 8.16
C GLY A 55 -0.81 4.10 8.19
N TRP A 56 -1.39 3.08 8.79
CA TRP A 56 -0.80 1.75 9.03
C TRP A 56 -1.88 0.67 9.05
N ILE A 57 -1.52 -0.61 9.15
CA ILE A 57 -2.46 -1.66 9.56
C ILE A 57 -2.48 -1.73 11.10
N ARG A 58 -1.31 -2.04 11.69
CA ARG A 58 -1.09 -2.06 13.13
C ARG A 58 0.24 -1.37 13.43
N ALA A 59 0.26 -0.44 14.37
CA ALA A 59 1.46 0.22 14.87
C ALA A 59 1.65 -0.09 16.34
N GLY A 60 2.90 -0.36 16.77
CA GLY A 60 3.26 -0.77 18.12
C GLY A 60 3.85 -2.17 18.19
N PHE A 61 4.15 -2.63 19.39
CA PHE A 61 4.79 -3.91 19.65
C PHE A 61 3.82 -4.84 20.36
N ASP A 62 3.68 -6.07 19.85
CA ASP A 62 2.88 -7.14 20.43
C ASP A 62 1.45 -6.67 20.87
N GLU A 63 1.14 -6.84 22.14
CA GLU A 63 -0.17 -6.49 22.71
C GLU A 63 -0.40 -4.97 22.87
N LEU A 64 0.67 -4.17 22.78
CA LEU A 64 0.60 -2.69 22.89
C LEU A 64 0.35 -2.00 21.55
N GLY A 65 0.15 -2.75 20.48
CA GLY A 65 -0.10 -2.19 19.15
C GLY A 65 -1.51 -1.63 18.99
N VAL A 66 -1.62 -0.57 18.19
CA VAL A 66 -2.89 0.08 17.85
C VAL A 66 -3.19 -0.11 16.36
N ASP A 67 -4.39 -0.61 16.06
CA ASP A 67 -4.87 -0.79 14.70
C ASP A 67 -5.42 0.53 14.16
N TYR A 68 -5.11 0.86 12.90
CA TYR A 68 -5.68 2.04 12.23
C TYR A 68 -7.21 2.00 12.20
N TRP A 69 -7.76 0.82 11.95
CA TRP A 69 -9.18 0.54 11.90
C TRP A 69 -9.68 -0.08 13.22
N TYR A 70 -9.22 0.50 14.34
CA TYR A 70 -9.50 0.00 15.68
C TYR A 70 -10.97 -0.40 15.87
N GLN A 71 -11.20 -1.64 16.29
CA GLN A 71 -12.49 -2.30 16.49
C GLN A 71 -13.42 -2.41 15.27
N ILE A 72 -13.21 -1.63 14.20
CA ILE A 72 -14.05 -1.66 13.00
C ILE A 72 -13.89 -3.00 12.26
N LEU A 73 -12.65 -3.36 11.91
CA LEU A 73 -12.40 -4.57 11.13
C LEU A 73 -12.68 -5.85 11.92
N PRO A 74 -12.28 -6.00 13.20
CA PRO A 74 -12.64 -7.15 14.00
C PRO A 74 -14.16 -7.30 14.20
N ASP A 75 -14.89 -6.19 14.36
CA ASP A 75 -16.34 -6.23 14.49
C ASP A 75 -17.01 -6.71 13.19
N LEU A 76 -16.58 -6.19 12.03
CA LEU A 76 -17.07 -6.66 10.74
C LEU A 76 -16.77 -8.15 10.51
N ALA A 77 -15.56 -8.61 10.85
CA ALA A 77 -15.17 -10.01 10.73
C ALA A 77 -16.05 -10.91 11.63
N ARG A 78 -16.27 -10.50 12.89
CA ARG A 78 -17.15 -11.19 13.85
C ARG A 78 -18.59 -11.30 13.35
N ASN A 79 -19.01 -10.32 12.55
CA ASN A 79 -20.34 -10.28 11.92
C ASN A 79 -20.38 -10.87 10.51
N GLY A 80 -19.39 -11.68 10.14
CA GLY A 80 -19.40 -12.53 8.96
C GLY A 80 -18.84 -11.89 7.68
N ALA A 81 -18.24 -10.69 7.76
CA ALA A 81 -17.57 -10.10 6.61
C ALA A 81 -16.20 -10.77 6.34
N ASN A 82 -15.84 -10.90 5.07
CA ASN A 82 -14.49 -11.22 4.64
C ASN A 82 -13.71 -9.91 4.52
N VAL A 83 -12.87 -9.59 5.53
CA VAL A 83 -12.28 -8.27 5.73
C VAL A 83 -10.77 -8.31 5.56
N TRP A 84 -10.23 -7.33 4.83
CA TRP A 84 -8.82 -7.19 4.53
C TRP A 84 -8.36 -5.77 4.81
N ALA A 85 -7.26 -5.64 5.53
CA ALA A 85 -6.53 -4.38 5.68
C ALA A 85 -5.34 -4.37 4.72
N THR A 86 -5.15 -3.26 4.01
CA THR A 86 -4.02 -3.10 3.09
C THR A 86 -2.99 -2.14 3.66
N ARG A 87 -1.73 -2.36 3.24
CA ARG A 87 -0.59 -1.57 3.66
C ARG A 87 0.07 -0.93 2.44
N VAL A 88 -0.03 0.37 2.35
CA VAL A 88 0.66 1.17 1.33
C VAL A 88 1.62 2.14 2.01
N THR A 89 2.54 2.72 1.28
CA THR A 89 3.48 3.72 1.83
C THR A 89 2.71 4.83 2.56
N PRO A 90 3.03 5.14 3.83
CA PRO A 90 2.30 6.14 4.62
C PRO A 90 2.26 7.53 3.98
N PHE A 91 3.39 7.95 3.38
CA PHE A 91 3.54 9.21 2.66
C PHE A 91 4.11 8.93 1.28
N ASN A 92 3.30 9.09 0.26
CA ASN A 92 3.70 9.00 -1.15
C ASN A 92 2.58 9.54 -2.04
N SER A 93 2.82 9.64 -3.35
CA SER A 93 1.81 10.09 -4.31
C SER A 93 0.61 9.13 -4.38
N SER A 94 -0.50 9.64 -4.86
CA SER A 94 -1.73 8.85 -5.05
C SER A 94 -1.51 7.68 -6.01
N GLU A 95 -0.68 7.89 -7.05
CA GLU A 95 -0.35 6.89 -8.07
C GLU A 95 0.45 5.74 -7.46
N VAL A 96 1.55 6.03 -6.75
CA VAL A 96 2.38 5.01 -6.12
C VAL A 96 1.57 4.20 -5.11
N ARG A 97 0.79 4.86 -4.28
CA ARG A 97 -0.09 4.20 -3.30
C ARG A 97 -1.21 3.40 -3.98
N GLY A 98 -1.71 3.90 -5.11
CA GLY A 98 -2.69 3.22 -5.95
C GLY A 98 -2.14 1.92 -6.54
N GLU A 99 -0.92 1.94 -7.10
CA GLU A 99 -0.24 0.76 -7.62
C GLU A 99 0.04 -0.29 -6.52
N GLN A 100 0.50 0.16 -5.36
CA GLN A 100 0.69 -0.73 -4.21
C GLN A 100 -0.62 -1.37 -3.74
N LEU A 101 -1.72 -0.61 -3.74
CA LEU A 101 -3.04 -1.14 -3.42
C LEU A 101 -3.53 -2.13 -4.47
N MET A 102 -3.27 -1.86 -5.77
CA MET A 102 -3.64 -2.75 -6.86
C MET A 102 -3.02 -4.13 -6.71
N GLN A 103 -1.73 -4.20 -6.38
CA GLN A 103 -1.02 -5.47 -6.14
C GLN A 103 -1.69 -6.27 -5.02
N GLN A 104 -2.08 -5.61 -3.92
CA GLN A 104 -2.75 -6.27 -2.80
C GLN A 104 -4.18 -6.68 -3.14
N VAL A 105 -4.88 -5.92 -3.98
CA VAL A 105 -6.19 -6.32 -4.52
C VAL A 105 -6.05 -7.61 -5.35
N ASP A 106 -5.02 -7.72 -6.17
CA ASP A 106 -4.77 -8.93 -6.96
C ASP A 106 -4.43 -10.13 -6.07
N GLU A 107 -3.63 -9.93 -5.03
CA GLU A 107 -3.36 -10.94 -4.01
C GLU A 107 -4.66 -11.41 -3.32
N ILE A 108 -5.50 -10.49 -2.87
CA ILE A 108 -6.78 -10.81 -2.21
C ILE A 108 -7.71 -11.58 -3.14
N LEU A 109 -7.82 -11.18 -4.40
CA LEU A 109 -8.63 -11.88 -5.40
C LEU A 109 -8.11 -13.31 -5.62
N ALA A 110 -6.78 -13.50 -5.70
CA ALA A 110 -6.17 -14.81 -5.85
C ALA A 110 -6.41 -15.71 -4.61
N LEU A 111 -6.23 -15.17 -3.40
CA LEU A 111 -6.40 -15.90 -2.15
C LEU A 111 -7.87 -16.27 -1.87
N THR A 112 -8.80 -15.40 -2.24
CA THR A 112 -10.24 -15.60 -1.94
C THR A 112 -11.02 -16.29 -3.06
N GLY A 113 -10.45 -16.35 -4.27
CA GLY A 113 -11.17 -16.81 -5.46
C GLY A 113 -12.30 -15.85 -5.89
N ALA A 114 -12.40 -14.67 -5.27
CA ALA A 114 -13.40 -13.68 -5.60
C ALA A 114 -13.09 -13.01 -6.94
N LYS A 115 -14.14 -12.63 -7.68
CA LYS A 115 -13.98 -11.93 -8.97
C LYS A 115 -13.81 -10.42 -8.79
N LYS A 116 -14.26 -9.88 -7.67
CA LYS A 116 -14.25 -8.44 -7.36
C LYS A 116 -14.03 -8.22 -5.88
N VAL A 117 -13.69 -6.98 -5.51
CA VAL A 117 -13.63 -6.50 -4.13
C VAL A 117 -14.52 -5.27 -3.93
N ASN A 118 -14.90 -5.01 -2.69
CA ASN A 118 -15.46 -3.73 -2.25
C ASN A 118 -14.33 -2.92 -1.61
N LEU A 119 -14.01 -1.76 -2.16
CA LEU A 119 -12.94 -0.89 -1.68
C LEU A 119 -13.49 0.17 -0.73
N LEU A 120 -12.85 0.35 0.42
CA LEU A 120 -13.16 1.38 1.39
C LEU A 120 -11.86 2.15 1.71
N GLY A 121 -11.82 3.44 1.37
CA GLY A 121 -10.63 4.28 1.54
C GLY A 121 -10.89 5.46 2.46
N HIS A 122 -10.10 5.59 3.53
CA HIS A 122 -10.18 6.72 4.43
C HIS A 122 -9.16 7.80 4.04
N SER A 123 -9.58 9.07 4.07
CA SER A 123 -8.69 10.21 3.81
C SER A 123 -7.96 10.05 2.46
N HIS A 124 -6.62 10.11 2.39
CA HIS A 124 -5.83 9.84 1.18
C HIS A 124 -6.03 8.41 0.61
N GLY A 125 -6.49 7.45 1.41
CA GLY A 125 -6.89 6.13 0.93
C GLY A 125 -8.03 6.18 -0.09
N GLY A 126 -8.87 7.23 -0.06
CA GLY A 126 -9.89 7.48 -1.09
C GLY A 126 -9.30 7.73 -2.47
N HIS A 127 -8.15 8.40 -2.58
CA HIS A 127 -7.44 8.57 -3.85
C HIS A 127 -6.87 7.24 -4.34
N SER A 128 -6.30 6.43 -3.42
CA SER A 128 -5.77 5.11 -3.76
C SER A 128 -6.85 4.17 -4.31
N ILE A 129 -8.04 4.13 -3.68
CA ILE A 129 -9.15 3.30 -4.19
C ILE A 129 -9.74 3.86 -5.49
N ALA A 130 -9.77 5.18 -5.67
CA ALA A 130 -10.18 5.81 -6.92
C ALA A 130 -9.22 5.42 -8.06
N TYR A 131 -7.90 5.42 -7.80
CA TYR A 131 -6.90 4.94 -8.75
C TYR A 131 -7.21 3.50 -9.19
N VAL A 132 -7.32 2.56 -8.25
CA VAL A 132 -7.64 1.14 -8.55
C VAL A 132 -8.95 1.01 -9.31
N SER A 133 -9.98 1.77 -8.93
CA SER A 133 -11.29 1.73 -9.60
C SER A 133 -11.24 2.20 -11.04
N ASN A 134 -10.34 3.13 -11.36
CA ASN A 134 -10.16 3.63 -12.73
C ASN A 134 -9.32 2.69 -13.60
N ILE A 135 -8.23 2.13 -13.03
CA ILE A 135 -7.30 1.28 -13.79
C ILE A 135 -7.86 -0.14 -13.96
N ALA A 136 -8.56 -0.67 -12.96
CA ALA A 136 -9.09 -2.04 -12.97
C ALA A 136 -10.58 -2.11 -12.58
N PRO A 137 -11.49 -1.45 -13.31
CA PRO A 137 -12.91 -1.40 -12.96
C PRO A 137 -13.57 -2.77 -12.93
N THR A 138 -13.05 -3.73 -13.65
CA THR A 138 -13.57 -5.12 -13.66
C THR A 138 -13.33 -5.86 -12.36
N LYS A 139 -12.32 -5.45 -11.56
CA LYS A 139 -11.97 -6.05 -10.27
C LYS A 139 -12.71 -5.37 -9.08
N VAL A 140 -13.40 -4.26 -9.31
CA VAL A 140 -14.06 -3.47 -8.26
C VAL A 140 -15.57 -3.63 -8.36
N ALA A 141 -16.21 -3.96 -7.25
CA ALA A 141 -17.67 -4.06 -7.13
C ALA A 141 -18.25 -2.75 -6.61
N SER A 142 -17.59 -2.13 -5.63
CA SER A 142 -17.93 -0.83 -5.09
C SER A 142 -16.68 -0.10 -4.60
N SER A 143 -16.75 1.23 -4.54
CA SER A 143 -15.69 2.10 -4.05
C SER A 143 -16.31 3.15 -3.13
N THR A 144 -15.92 3.14 -1.85
CA THR A 144 -16.46 4.03 -0.82
C THR A 144 -15.34 4.87 -0.22
N ALA A 145 -15.38 6.18 -0.49
CA ALA A 145 -14.44 7.13 0.09
C ALA A 145 -15.01 7.69 1.42
N ILE A 146 -14.23 7.55 2.49
CA ILE A 146 -14.59 7.98 3.84
C ILE A 146 -13.73 9.20 4.17
N SER A 147 -14.35 10.36 4.36
CA SER A 147 -13.64 11.63 4.70
C SER A 147 -12.45 11.92 3.79
N SER A 148 -12.57 11.62 2.50
CA SER A 148 -11.49 11.76 1.51
C SER A 148 -11.56 13.12 0.80
N PRO A 149 -10.42 13.83 0.65
CA PRO A 149 -10.38 15.14 0.00
C PRO A 149 -10.35 15.02 -1.54
N LEU A 150 -11.34 14.32 -2.14
CA LEU A 150 -11.40 14.02 -3.58
C LEU A 150 -11.54 15.29 -4.47
N LYS A 151 -11.81 16.44 -3.89
CA LYS A 151 -11.87 17.74 -4.58
C LYS A 151 -10.70 18.66 -4.21
N GLY A 152 -9.62 18.09 -3.69
CA GLY A 152 -8.45 18.84 -3.21
C GLY A 152 -8.53 19.20 -1.73
N SER A 153 -7.45 19.79 -1.23
CA SER A 153 -7.29 20.16 0.18
C SER A 153 -6.49 21.45 0.29
N LYS A 154 -7.00 22.45 1.01
CA LYS A 154 -6.26 23.68 1.31
C LYS A 154 -4.94 23.41 2.08
N VAL A 155 -4.88 22.34 2.85
CA VAL A 155 -3.64 21.92 3.53
C VAL A 155 -2.59 21.47 2.51
N ALA A 156 -2.99 20.69 1.51
CA ALA A 156 -2.10 20.29 0.42
C ALA A 156 -1.63 21.52 -0.39
N ASP A 157 -2.53 22.45 -0.70
CA ASP A 157 -2.19 23.70 -1.38
C ASP A 157 -1.15 24.50 -0.60
N TYR A 158 -1.25 24.53 0.74
CA TYR A 158 -0.29 25.22 1.61
C TYR A 158 1.08 24.54 1.61
N ILE A 159 1.11 23.21 1.57
CA ILE A 159 2.37 22.44 1.49
C ILE A 159 3.05 22.68 0.13
N ILE A 160 2.27 22.66 -0.96
CA ILE A 160 2.77 22.94 -2.30
C ILE A 160 3.30 24.39 -2.40
N ALA A 161 2.62 25.35 -1.78
CA ALA A 161 3.07 26.74 -1.74
C ALA A 161 4.41 26.95 -1.01
N ALA A 162 4.83 26.00 -0.19
CA ALA A 162 6.15 26.01 0.45
C ALA A 162 7.29 25.51 -0.49
N GLU A 163 6.93 24.88 -1.62
CA GLU A 163 7.91 24.42 -2.63
C GLU A 163 8.72 25.60 -3.17
N GLY A 164 10.03 25.44 -3.27
CA GLY A 164 10.95 26.48 -3.69
C GLY A 164 11.22 27.58 -2.65
N THR A 165 10.64 27.50 -1.47
CA THR A 165 10.91 28.42 -0.37
C THR A 165 11.96 27.85 0.60
N THR A 166 12.45 28.68 1.54
CA THR A 166 13.37 28.25 2.60
C THR A 166 12.76 27.23 3.56
N LEU A 167 11.44 27.05 3.54
CA LEU A 167 10.71 26.11 4.40
C LEU A 167 10.60 24.71 3.79
N GLU A 168 10.85 24.55 2.47
CA GLU A 168 10.74 23.25 1.80
C GLU A 168 11.65 22.19 2.45
N GLY A 169 12.94 22.44 2.56
CA GLY A 169 13.91 21.48 3.10
C GLY A 169 13.58 21.00 4.52
N PRO A 170 13.35 21.90 5.50
CA PRO A 170 12.91 21.52 6.83
C PRO A 170 11.58 20.70 6.84
N LEU A 171 10.61 21.11 6.04
CA LEU A 171 9.31 20.42 5.96
C LEU A 171 9.45 19.01 5.41
N VAL A 172 10.20 18.83 4.31
CA VAL A 172 10.52 17.50 3.73
C VAL A 172 11.23 16.62 4.75
N SER A 173 12.19 17.17 5.48
CA SER A 173 12.94 16.42 6.50
C SER A 173 12.04 15.92 7.63
N VAL A 174 11.11 16.75 8.13
CA VAL A 174 10.15 16.37 9.16
C VAL A 174 9.21 15.25 8.66
N VAL A 175 8.67 15.39 7.45
CA VAL A 175 7.76 14.39 6.87
C VAL A 175 8.49 13.07 6.64
N ASN A 176 9.72 13.09 6.11
CA ASN A 176 10.53 11.89 5.91
C ASN A 176 10.87 11.20 7.23
N PHE A 177 11.23 11.96 8.26
CA PHE A 177 11.49 11.42 9.60
C PHE A 177 10.21 10.76 10.17
N ALA A 178 9.08 11.46 10.13
CA ALA A 178 7.80 10.92 10.60
C ALA A 178 7.38 9.65 9.83
N SER A 179 7.59 9.62 8.51
CA SER A 179 7.33 8.45 7.69
C SER A 179 8.18 7.25 8.11
N LYS A 180 9.49 7.46 8.30
CA LYS A 180 10.40 6.40 8.76
C LYS A 180 10.03 5.87 10.14
N MET A 181 9.67 6.74 11.07
CA MET A 181 9.21 6.34 12.40
C MET A 181 7.93 5.52 12.36
N LEU A 182 6.97 5.89 11.51
CA LEU A 182 5.73 5.14 11.34
C LEU A 182 5.97 3.76 10.71
N VAL A 183 6.85 3.66 9.73
CA VAL A 183 7.23 2.36 9.12
C VAL A 183 7.92 1.48 10.15
N TRP A 184 8.86 2.03 10.91
CA TRP A 184 9.54 1.31 11.99
C TRP A 184 8.58 0.83 13.08
N ALA A 185 7.63 1.68 13.49
CA ALA A 185 6.60 1.33 14.49
C ALA A 185 5.67 0.20 14.03
N GLN A 186 5.65 -0.11 12.74
CA GLN A 186 4.93 -1.26 12.17
C GLN A 186 5.79 -2.54 12.11
N GLY A 187 7.02 -2.51 12.66
CA GLY A 187 7.97 -3.62 12.58
C GLY A 187 8.56 -3.82 11.17
N LEU A 188 8.52 -2.79 10.32
CA LEU A 188 9.04 -2.85 8.95
C LEU A 188 10.39 -2.09 8.85
N ASP A 189 11.18 -2.43 7.82
CA ASP A 189 12.39 -1.68 7.51
C ASP A 189 12.00 -0.31 6.92
N PRO A 190 12.39 0.81 7.58
CA PRO A 190 12.11 2.15 7.08
C PRO A 190 12.72 2.48 5.72
N ASN A 191 13.69 1.70 5.26
CA ASN A 191 14.34 1.89 3.96
C ASN A 191 13.71 1.05 2.84
N SER A 192 12.76 0.18 3.17
CA SER A 192 12.06 -0.67 2.19
C SER A 192 10.97 0.08 1.40
N PHE A 193 10.63 1.30 1.81
CA PHE A 193 9.62 2.13 1.13
C PHE A 193 10.26 3.38 0.54
N PRO A 194 9.92 3.78 -0.69
CA PRO A 194 10.33 5.06 -1.23
C PRO A 194 9.66 6.20 -0.43
N HIS A 195 10.48 7.16 0.00
CA HIS A 195 10.05 8.26 0.87
C HIS A 195 10.03 9.61 0.15
N ASP A 196 9.69 9.63 -1.11
CA ASP A 196 9.52 10.89 -1.86
C ASP A 196 8.19 11.52 -1.51
N SER A 197 8.15 12.18 -0.36
CA SER A 197 6.91 12.61 0.27
C SER A 197 6.35 13.94 -0.24
N LEU A 198 7.17 14.82 -0.80
CA LEU A 198 6.74 16.10 -1.33
C LEU A 198 7.06 16.30 -2.83
N GLY A 199 7.95 15.52 -3.39
CA GLY A 199 8.34 15.61 -4.80
C GLY A 199 7.56 14.71 -5.76
N ALA A 200 6.70 13.85 -5.26
CA ALA A 200 5.99 12.85 -6.06
C ALA A 200 4.72 13.38 -6.76
N GLY A 201 4.50 14.67 -6.77
CA GLY A 201 3.42 15.34 -7.46
C GLY A 201 3.84 16.05 -8.75
N LYS A 202 5.02 15.69 -9.33
CA LYS A 202 5.49 16.24 -10.63
C LYS A 202 5.22 15.28 -11.75
#